data_e5c9c99cdbab720ab0b473b9ab33ed1b
#
_entry.id   e5c9c99cdbab720ab0b473b9ab33ed1b
#
_cell.length_a   1.000
_cell.length_b   1.000
_cell.length_c   1.000
_cell.angle_alpha   90.00
_cell.angle_beta   90.00
_cell.angle_gamma   90.00
#
_symmetry.space_group_name_H-M   'P 1'
#
loop_
_entity.id
_entity.type
_entity.pdbx_description
1 polymer ?
#
loop_
_entity_poly.entity_id
_entity_poly.type
_entity_poly.pdbx_seq_one_letter_code
_entity_poly.pdbx_strand_id
1 'polypeptide(L)'
;QLEVTTLASIQDIFVGGHEYKGAGFFDQGRLLSEPMLLLQKGTASRTFFDEVTHGACSKPRFELSSVDVLLDLVEINMGIAMLPSNVVQEKMQEGSVVKIDTDIPVPTRDIVLVRSRLVPQSEGAARFTNLLVNREDKRDKIL
;
A
#
# COMPACT_ATOMS: atom_id res chain seq x y z
N GLN A 1 -11.06 26.41 -8.65
CA GLN A 1 -10.82 26.06 -7.24
C GLN A 1 -11.26 24.63 -6.97
N LEU A 2 -10.36 23.84 -6.38
CA LEU A 2 -10.63 22.47 -5.95
C LEU A 2 -10.79 22.42 -4.43
N GLU A 3 -11.70 21.59 -3.97
CA GLU A 3 -11.86 21.22 -2.57
C GLU A 3 -11.37 19.80 -2.39
N VAL A 4 -10.50 19.58 -1.40
CA VAL A 4 -9.88 18.29 -1.12
C VAL A 4 -10.32 17.86 0.27
N THR A 5 -10.86 16.66 0.37
CA THR A 5 -11.24 16.02 1.64
C THR A 5 -10.49 14.71 1.78
N THR A 6 -9.74 14.53 2.85
CA THR A 6 -9.07 13.24 3.13
C THR A 6 -10.10 12.24 3.60
N LEU A 7 -10.14 11.07 2.94
CA LEU A 7 -11.06 9.98 3.27
C LEU A 7 -10.41 8.92 4.13
N ALA A 8 -9.16 8.60 3.89
CA ALA A 8 -8.43 7.58 4.63
C ALA A 8 -6.92 7.78 4.47
N SER A 9 -6.15 7.23 5.38
CA SER A 9 -4.69 7.13 5.27
C SER A 9 -4.28 5.67 5.11
N ILE A 10 -3.32 5.43 4.23
CA ILE A 10 -2.76 4.11 3.95
C ILE A 10 -1.33 4.08 4.47
N GLN A 11 -1.00 3.08 5.28
CA GLN A 11 0.36 2.76 5.64
C GLN A 11 0.82 1.54 4.84
N ASP A 12 1.80 1.74 3.96
CA ASP A 12 2.47 0.64 3.29
C ASP A 12 3.57 0.06 4.17
N ILE A 13 3.76 -1.24 4.09
CA ILE A 13 4.79 -1.99 4.79
C ILE A 13 5.49 -2.96 3.85
N PHE A 14 6.74 -3.28 4.14
CA PHE A 14 7.44 -4.37 3.46
C PHE A 14 7.04 -5.70 4.08
N VAL A 15 6.72 -6.66 3.24
CA VAL A 15 6.27 -7.99 3.65
C VAL A 15 6.98 -9.07 2.85
N GLY A 16 7.20 -10.19 3.50
CA GLY A 16 7.72 -11.41 2.90
C GLY A 16 6.93 -12.63 3.35
N GLY A 17 7.20 -13.78 2.77
CA GLY A 17 6.59 -15.03 3.16
C GLY A 17 7.15 -15.58 4.47
N HIS A 18 6.67 -16.75 4.88
CA HIS A 18 7.04 -17.40 6.14
C HIS A 18 8.56 -17.60 6.31
N GLU A 19 9.32 -17.78 5.24
CA GLU A 19 10.78 -17.93 5.29
C GLU A 19 11.51 -16.74 5.90
N TYR A 20 10.88 -15.55 5.89
CA TYR A 20 11.44 -14.35 6.51
C TYR A 20 11.13 -14.22 8.00
N LYS A 21 10.40 -15.18 8.59
CA LYS A 21 10.10 -15.17 10.01
C LYS A 21 11.37 -15.27 10.84
N GLY A 22 11.57 -14.31 11.74
CA GLY A 22 12.78 -14.26 12.57
C GLY A 22 14.05 -13.84 11.85
N ALA A 23 13.98 -13.36 10.61
CA ALA A 23 15.15 -12.93 9.85
C ALA A 23 15.81 -11.65 10.37
N GLY A 24 15.15 -10.93 11.28
CA GLY A 24 15.67 -9.72 11.91
C GLY A 24 15.49 -8.47 11.07
N PHE A 25 16.35 -7.49 11.31
CA PHE A 25 16.31 -6.17 10.70
C PHE A 25 17.01 -6.16 9.32
N PHE A 26 16.40 -5.49 8.36
CA PHE A 26 16.94 -5.26 7.02
C PHE A 26 17.24 -3.78 6.82
N ASP A 27 18.49 -3.42 6.65
CA ASP A 27 18.82 -2.11 6.11
C ASP A 27 18.41 -2.01 4.63
N GLN A 28 18.42 -0.82 4.07
CA GLN A 28 18.00 -0.60 2.68
C GLN A 28 18.79 -1.47 1.69
N GLY A 29 20.09 -1.58 1.85
CA GLY A 29 20.94 -2.38 0.97
C GLY A 29 20.58 -3.86 1.00
N ARG A 30 20.40 -4.42 2.18
CA ARG A 30 19.97 -5.81 2.38
C ARG A 30 18.58 -6.06 1.83
N LEU A 31 17.63 -5.17 2.12
CA LEU A 31 16.25 -5.31 1.67
C LEU A 31 16.16 -5.32 0.15
N LEU A 32 16.80 -4.36 -0.52
CA LEU A 32 16.73 -4.22 -1.98
C LEU A 32 17.61 -5.23 -2.72
N SER A 33 18.46 -5.99 -2.03
CA SER A 33 19.17 -7.13 -2.59
C SER A 33 18.33 -8.42 -2.62
N GLU A 34 17.24 -8.46 -1.86
CA GLU A 34 16.28 -9.57 -1.92
C GLU A 34 15.46 -9.53 -3.21
N PRO A 35 14.87 -10.66 -3.64
CA PRO A 35 13.94 -10.66 -4.77
C PRO A 35 12.76 -9.75 -4.51
N MET A 36 12.63 -8.67 -5.29
CA MET A 36 11.53 -7.71 -5.15
C MET A 36 10.39 -8.02 -6.13
N LEU A 37 9.17 -7.99 -5.61
CA LEU A 37 7.94 -8.15 -6.37
C LEU A 37 7.24 -6.80 -6.41
N LEU A 38 7.09 -6.24 -7.60
CA LEU A 38 6.57 -4.88 -7.78
C LEU A 38 5.33 -4.86 -8.67
N LEU A 39 4.50 -3.86 -8.44
CA LEU A 39 3.45 -3.51 -9.40
C LEU A 39 4.07 -2.84 -10.64
N GLN A 40 3.36 -2.91 -11.73
CA GLN A 40 3.78 -2.31 -13.01
C GLN A 40 4.01 -0.81 -12.88
N LYS A 41 4.94 -0.30 -13.66
CA LYS A 41 5.16 1.14 -13.84
C LYS A 41 3.89 1.83 -14.32
N GLY A 42 3.67 3.06 -13.85
CA GLY A 42 2.47 3.83 -14.15
C GLY A 42 1.35 3.67 -13.13
N THR A 43 1.44 2.74 -12.18
CA THR A 43 0.53 2.69 -11.04
C THR A 43 0.97 3.63 -9.93
N ALA A 44 0.03 4.19 -9.18
CA ALA A 44 0.33 5.06 -8.04
C ALA A 44 1.19 4.35 -6.98
N SER A 45 0.93 3.08 -6.72
CA SER A 45 1.70 2.28 -5.76
C SER A 45 3.14 2.05 -6.21
N ARG A 46 3.38 1.82 -7.52
CA ARG A 46 4.73 1.67 -8.04
C ARG A 46 5.49 3.00 -7.98
N THR A 47 4.87 4.09 -8.37
CA THR A 47 5.47 5.43 -8.28
C THR A 47 5.88 5.73 -6.84
N PHE A 48 5.01 5.45 -5.89
CA PHE A 48 5.29 5.61 -4.46
C PHE A 48 6.46 4.73 -3.98
N PHE A 49 6.51 3.47 -4.39
CA PHE A 49 7.64 2.58 -4.10
C PHE A 49 8.96 3.14 -4.65
N ASP A 50 8.96 3.60 -5.89
CA ASP A 50 10.15 4.17 -6.52
C ASP A 50 10.62 5.45 -5.79
N GLU A 51 9.70 6.28 -5.34
CA GLU A 51 9.99 7.46 -4.51
C GLU A 51 10.59 7.09 -3.16
N VAL A 52 9.98 6.15 -2.45
CA VAL A 52 10.41 5.69 -1.12
C VAL A 52 11.81 5.05 -1.18
N THR A 53 12.12 4.32 -2.23
CA THR A 53 13.40 3.65 -2.43
C THR A 53 14.40 4.48 -3.25
N HIS A 54 14.04 5.71 -3.63
CA HIS A 54 14.85 6.58 -4.48
C HIS A 54 15.32 5.92 -5.78
N GLY A 55 14.46 5.09 -6.37
CA GLY A 55 14.76 4.37 -7.61
C GLY A 55 15.85 3.28 -7.48
N ALA A 56 16.19 2.89 -6.28
CA ALA A 56 17.29 1.94 -6.03
C ALA A 56 17.00 0.50 -6.50
N CYS A 57 15.73 0.14 -6.66
CA CYS A 57 15.34 -1.17 -7.20
C CYS A 57 15.19 -1.11 -8.73
N SER A 58 16.27 -1.35 -9.45
CA SER A 58 16.28 -1.26 -10.92
C SER A 58 15.80 -2.52 -11.63
N LYS A 59 15.87 -3.68 -10.96
CA LYS A 59 15.51 -4.98 -11.55
C LYS A 59 14.66 -5.79 -10.58
N PRO A 60 13.32 -5.58 -10.57
CA PRO A 60 12.43 -6.43 -9.80
C PRO A 60 12.47 -7.86 -10.37
N ARG A 61 12.23 -8.85 -9.50
CA ARG A 61 12.10 -10.24 -9.93
C ARG A 61 10.84 -10.44 -10.79
N PHE A 62 9.73 -9.84 -10.38
CA PHE A 62 8.48 -9.83 -11.13
C PHE A 62 7.85 -8.44 -11.09
N GLU A 63 7.21 -8.07 -12.20
CA GLU A 63 6.33 -6.92 -12.31
C GLU A 63 4.93 -7.42 -12.65
N LEU A 64 3.94 -7.04 -11.84
CA LEU A 64 2.57 -7.56 -11.91
C LEU A 64 1.55 -6.42 -11.94
N SER A 65 0.39 -6.69 -12.50
CA SER A 65 -0.72 -5.73 -12.54
C SER A 65 -1.74 -5.91 -11.41
N SER A 66 -1.68 -7.04 -10.69
CA SER A 66 -2.64 -7.40 -9.64
C SER A 66 -1.99 -7.46 -8.27
N VAL A 67 -2.55 -6.74 -7.31
CA VAL A 67 -2.16 -6.78 -5.89
C VAL A 67 -2.40 -8.17 -5.29
N ASP A 68 -3.51 -8.81 -5.65
CA ASP A 68 -3.86 -10.14 -5.13
C ASP A 68 -2.85 -11.20 -5.57
N VAL A 69 -2.49 -11.21 -6.85
CA VAL A 69 -1.45 -12.13 -7.37
C VAL A 69 -0.10 -11.84 -6.74
N LEU A 70 0.24 -10.58 -6.53
CA LEU A 70 1.47 -10.18 -5.87
C LEU A 70 1.52 -10.70 -4.43
N LEU A 71 0.43 -10.60 -3.69
CA LEU A 71 0.31 -11.13 -2.33
C LEU A 71 0.43 -12.67 -2.31
N ASP A 72 -0.18 -13.37 -3.26
CA ASP A 72 -0.05 -14.83 -3.39
C ASP A 72 1.41 -15.24 -3.63
N LEU A 73 2.15 -14.49 -4.45
CA LEU A 73 3.59 -14.75 -4.68
C LEU A 73 4.43 -14.48 -3.44
N VAL A 74 4.10 -13.47 -2.65
CA VAL A 74 4.74 -13.22 -1.34
C VAL A 74 4.51 -14.42 -0.42
N GLU A 75 3.28 -14.90 -0.32
CA GLU A 75 2.89 -16.01 0.55
C GLU A 75 3.67 -17.29 0.25
N ILE A 76 3.96 -17.57 -1.02
CA ILE A 76 4.76 -18.72 -1.44
C ILE A 76 6.28 -18.46 -1.49
N ASN A 77 6.75 -17.42 -0.83
CA ASN A 77 8.17 -17.06 -0.68
C ASN A 77 8.89 -16.72 -2.00
N MET A 78 8.19 -16.12 -2.97
CA MET A 78 8.82 -15.72 -4.22
C MET A 78 9.60 -14.40 -4.12
N GLY A 79 9.39 -13.63 -3.05
CA GLY A 79 10.12 -12.39 -2.81
C GLY A 79 9.44 -11.49 -1.79
N ILE A 80 9.95 -10.26 -1.69
CA ILE A 80 9.45 -9.19 -0.82
C ILE A 80 8.64 -8.19 -1.64
N ALA A 81 7.55 -7.70 -1.08
CA ALA A 81 6.75 -6.63 -1.66
C ALA A 81 6.47 -5.53 -0.65
N MET A 82 6.19 -4.32 -1.12
CA MET A 82 5.62 -3.25 -0.33
C MET A 82 4.12 -3.16 -0.62
N LEU A 83 3.31 -3.38 0.40
CA LEU A 83 1.85 -3.44 0.29
C LEU A 83 1.18 -2.67 1.42
N PRO A 84 -0.05 -2.16 1.20
CA PRO A 84 -0.84 -1.58 2.27
C PRO A 84 -1.06 -2.56 3.43
N SER A 85 -0.88 -2.09 4.67
CA SER A 85 -1.00 -2.92 5.85
C SER A 85 -2.38 -3.60 5.99
N ASN A 86 -3.44 -2.91 5.59
CA ASN A 86 -4.80 -3.46 5.61
C ASN A 86 -5.02 -4.61 4.61
N VAL A 87 -4.29 -4.62 3.50
CA VAL A 87 -4.37 -5.69 2.48
C VAL A 87 -3.73 -6.99 2.99
N VAL A 88 -2.66 -6.89 3.76
CA VAL A 88 -1.87 -8.03 4.24
C VAL A 88 -2.25 -8.51 5.64
N GLN A 89 -3.13 -7.79 6.32
CA GLN A 89 -3.45 -8.04 7.72
C GLN A 89 -3.92 -9.47 8.01
N GLU A 90 -4.83 -10.00 7.19
CA GLU A 90 -5.36 -11.35 7.35
C GLU A 90 -4.25 -12.42 7.23
N LYS A 91 -3.43 -12.31 6.18
CA LYS A 91 -2.29 -13.21 5.95
C LYS A 91 -1.21 -13.11 7.03
N MET A 92 -1.03 -11.94 7.60
CA MET A 92 -0.13 -11.75 8.74
C MET A 92 -0.67 -12.41 10.01
N GLN A 93 -1.98 -12.34 10.25
CA GLN A 93 -2.63 -13.03 11.38
C GLN A 93 -2.56 -14.54 11.24
N GLU A 94 -2.68 -15.06 10.03
CA GLU A 94 -2.52 -16.49 9.72
C GLU A 94 -1.05 -16.97 9.81
N GLY A 95 -0.09 -16.04 9.77
CA GLY A 95 1.34 -16.32 9.83
C GLY A 95 1.97 -16.72 8.49
N SER A 96 1.23 -16.69 7.40
CA SER A 96 1.76 -16.99 6.06
C SER A 96 2.56 -15.84 5.45
N VAL A 97 2.33 -14.63 5.92
CA VAL A 97 3.05 -13.41 5.53
C VAL A 97 3.56 -12.71 6.79
N VAL A 98 4.78 -12.20 6.74
CA VAL A 98 5.42 -11.50 7.85
C VAL A 98 5.87 -10.11 7.43
N LYS A 99 5.79 -9.17 8.36
CA LYS A 99 6.34 -7.83 8.17
C LYS A 99 7.86 -7.88 8.22
N ILE A 100 8.50 -7.17 7.30
CA ILE A 100 9.95 -6.98 7.27
C ILE A 100 10.28 -5.68 8.00
N ASP A 101 11.08 -5.74 9.04
CA ASP A 101 11.60 -4.57 9.73
C ASP A 101 12.75 -3.96 8.96
N THR A 102 12.65 -2.68 8.64
CA THR A 102 13.64 -1.95 7.84
C THR A 102 13.76 -0.50 8.31
N ASP A 103 14.86 0.14 7.94
CA ASP A 103 15.13 1.55 8.18
C ASP A 103 14.62 2.47 7.07
N ILE A 104 14.07 1.93 5.99
CA ILE A 104 13.48 2.74 4.92
C ILE A 104 12.24 3.45 5.46
N PRO A 105 12.24 4.79 5.50
CA PRO A 105 11.07 5.53 5.95
C PRO A 105 9.96 5.43 4.90
N VAL A 106 8.80 4.93 5.32
CA VAL A 106 7.61 4.81 4.47
C VAL A 106 6.52 5.73 5.03
N PRO A 107 6.33 6.93 4.45
CA PRO A 107 5.27 7.83 4.90
C PRO A 107 3.89 7.26 4.57
N THR A 108 2.88 7.71 5.30
CA THR A 108 1.49 7.39 4.97
C THR A 108 1.07 8.05 3.67
N ARG A 109 0.13 7.43 2.96
CA ARG A 109 -0.53 7.98 1.77
C ARG A 109 -1.99 8.26 2.08
N ASP A 110 -2.50 9.37 1.60
CA ASP A 110 -3.90 9.74 1.80
C ASP A 110 -4.73 9.38 0.57
N ILE A 111 -5.90 8.80 0.81
CA ILE A 111 -6.97 8.72 -0.16
C ILE A 111 -7.81 9.98 0.02
N VAL A 112 -7.91 10.76 -1.02
CA VAL A 112 -8.61 12.03 -0.99
C VAL A 112 -9.76 12.07 -1.97
N LEU A 113 -10.83 12.75 -1.58
CA LEU A 113 -11.91 13.15 -2.46
C LEU A 113 -11.63 14.56 -2.96
N VAL A 114 -11.59 14.73 -4.27
CA VAL A 114 -11.38 16.03 -4.91
C VAL A 114 -12.64 16.41 -5.66
N ARG A 115 -13.16 17.62 -5.40
CA ARG A 115 -14.30 18.18 -6.12
C ARG A 115 -14.04 19.60 -6.59
N SER A 116 -14.66 19.97 -7.69
CA SER A 116 -14.64 21.36 -8.17
C SER A 116 -15.68 22.19 -7.41
N ARG A 117 -15.28 23.35 -6.96
CA ARG A 117 -16.23 24.34 -6.39
C ARG A 117 -16.98 25.12 -7.47
N LEU A 118 -16.48 25.08 -8.71
CA LEU A 118 -17.03 25.84 -9.82
C LEU A 118 -18.12 25.09 -10.57
N VAL A 119 -18.18 23.76 -10.41
CA VAL A 119 -19.14 22.90 -11.10
C VAL A 119 -20.12 22.32 -10.08
N PRO A 120 -21.43 22.56 -10.25
CA PRO A 120 -22.42 21.94 -9.38
C PRO A 120 -22.33 20.40 -9.47
N GLN A 121 -22.41 19.74 -8.33
CA GLN A 121 -22.49 18.29 -8.31
C GLN A 121 -23.86 17.80 -8.78
N SER A 122 -23.88 16.68 -9.50
CA SER A 122 -25.13 15.95 -9.74
C SER A 122 -25.67 15.39 -8.41
N GLU A 123 -26.97 15.12 -8.36
CA GLU A 123 -27.59 14.52 -7.17
C GLU A 123 -26.93 13.19 -6.77
N GLY A 124 -26.60 12.35 -7.77
CA GLY A 124 -25.89 11.09 -7.54
C GLY A 124 -24.48 11.29 -6.97
N ALA A 125 -23.72 12.25 -7.49
CA ALA A 125 -22.40 12.58 -6.98
C ALA A 125 -22.45 13.12 -5.54
N ALA A 126 -23.45 13.95 -5.22
CA ALA A 126 -23.65 14.48 -3.86
C ALA A 126 -23.99 13.35 -2.88
N ARG A 127 -24.87 12.43 -3.25
CA ARG A 127 -25.21 11.24 -2.43
C ARG A 127 -24.01 10.34 -2.20
N PHE A 128 -23.22 10.06 -3.24
CA PHE A 128 -22.01 9.26 -3.15
C PHE A 128 -20.97 9.91 -2.22
N THR A 129 -20.74 11.20 -2.36
CA THR A 129 -19.85 11.97 -1.49
C THR A 129 -20.29 11.87 -0.02
N ASN A 130 -21.57 12.06 0.26
CA ASN A 130 -22.10 11.96 1.62
C ASN A 130 -21.94 10.56 2.21
N LEU A 131 -22.12 9.51 1.40
CA LEU A 131 -21.90 8.13 1.83
C LEU A 131 -20.44 7.86 2.17
N LEU A 132 -19.49 8.40 1.40
CA LEU A 132 -18.05 8.24 1.67
C LEU A 132 -17.66 8.94 2.97
N VAL A 133 -18.03 10.20 3.15
CA VAL A 133 -17.69 11.00 4.33
C VAL A 133 -18.32 10.42 5.60
N ASN A 134 -19.59 10.00 5.56
CA ASN A 134 -20.29 9.45 6.72
C ASN A 134 -19.80 8.04 7.15
N ARG A 135 -19.13 7.30 6.26
CA ARG A 135 -18.52 6.02 6.62
C ARG A 135 -17.31 6.17 7.53
N GLU A 136 -16.58 7.26 7.42
CA GLU A 136 -15.43 7.54 8.28
C GLU A 136 -15.85 7.82 9.71
N ASP A 137 -16.87 8.64 9.93
CA ASP A 137 -17.42 8.95 11.25
C ASP A 137 -17.85 7.69 12.03
N LYS A 138 -18.16 6.59 11.32
CA LYS A 138 -18.54 5.32 11.95
C LYS A 138 -17.34 4.42 12.25
N ARG A 139 -16.23 4.54 11.51
CA ARG A 139 -15.01 3.74 11.78
C ARG A 139 -14.24 4.28 12.96
N ASP A 140 -14.16 5.59 13.11
CA ASP A 140 -13.51 6.23 14.26
C ASP A 140 -14.25 6.02 15.58
N LYS A 141 -15.53 5.63 15.53
CA LYS A 141 -16.35 5.32 16.72
C LYS A 141 -16.31 3.84 17.16
N ILE A 142 -15.68 2.98 16.37
CA ILE A 142 -15.55 1.52 16.66
C ILE A 142 -14.13 1.17 17.14
N LEU A 143 -13.21 2.11 17.06
CA LEU A 143 -11.88 2.03 17.65
C LEU A 143 -11.84 2.82 18.95
#